data_0ae399731fba6fc4e4b6c17dfa38301d
#
_entry.id   0ae399731fba6fc4e4b6c17dfa38301d
#
_cell.length_a   1.000
_cell.length_b   1.000
_cell.length_c   1.000
_cell.angle_alpha   90.00
_cell.angle_beta   90.00
_cell.angle_gamma   90.00
#
_symmetry.space_group_name_H-M   'P 1'
#
loop_
_entity.id
_entity.type
_entity.pdbx_description
1 polymer ?
#
loop_
_entity_poly.entity_id
_entity_poly.type
_entity_poly.pdbx_seq_one_letter_code
_entity_poly.pdbx_strand_id
1 'polypeptide(L)'
;MQTKFERLKLSAFTALALFLIFDHTHAFAQKEASGITVPRIFPTFDSNAPTCNPPLLKKVLAFAQDNEREFILGIGRGLAMAAKDRDLVYSTSVAQNDGTRMIEQVESFRSSGVGALVVAPVDPASLAPVLRKTIWQGTYVGAVVPPPATSLLNAPQYLTGKTLGDSAAKYIREKLSGKANVVLLTHDSLQFLSPRFVAMRDSLRDLPGVAIVADISPTTVNKQGGFAMMQTILLAHPEVDVVLGADTVVLGALAAVRDAGKVRPDQFFGGIDGETEAVAEIKKGGPYKISISLASSVFGYAMGQHAADWLEGKSIPQAMDILPSALTIANIARYESDLENPGEVYRDPVRRDTYLKMYGNICYDSRDQYVNFPWSSERK
;
A
#
# COMPACT_ATOMS: atom_id res chain seq x y z
N MET A 1 -71.37 64.99 5.11
CA MET A 1 -71.26 66.45 5.31
C MET A 1 -69.84 66.81 4.95
N GLN A 2 -69.74 67.51 3.80
CA GLN A 2 -68.78 68.55 3.35
C GLN A 2 -67.31 68.27 3.52
N THR A 3 -66.60 68.04 2.41
CA THR A 3 -65.95 68.99 1.43
C THR A 3 -64.69 69.65 2.02
N LYS A 4 -63.51 69.49 1.37
CA LYS A 4 -62.93 70.37 0.33
C LYS A 4 -61.50 69.91 0.03
N PHE A 5 -61.21 69.68 -1.15
CA PHE A 5 -60.22 70.17 -2.11
C PHE A 5 -59.19 71.17 -1.57
N GLU A 6 -57.91 70.96 -1.85
CA GLU A 6 -57.00 71.85 -2.60
C GLU A 6 -55.63 71.23 -2.78
N ARG A 7 -55.25 70.91 -3.95
CA ARG A 7 -54.32 71.44 -4.97
C ARG A 7 -52.88 71.65 -4.55
N LEU A 8 -52.05 70.89 -5.25
CA LEU A 8 -50.82 71.18 -5.95
C LEU A 8 -49.74 72.05 -5.27
N LYS A 9 -48.59 71.48 -5.13
CA LYS A 9 -47.30 72.11 -5.64
C LYS A 9 -46.31 71.06 -6.04
N LEU A 10 -45.90 71.12 -7.28
CA LEU A 10 -44.80 70.42 -7.94
C LEU A 10 -43.49 70.91 -7.36
N SER A 11 -42.62 70.05 -6.88
CA SER A 11 -41.19 70.37 -6.78
C SER A 11 -40.38 69.13 -7.17
N ALA A 12 -39.60 69.32 -8.20
CA ALA A 12 -38.66 68.37 -8.72
C ALA A 12 -37.59 67.98 -7.66
N PHE A 13 -37.52 66.70 -7.36
CA PHE A 13 -36.37 66.12 -6.70
C PHE A 13 -35.71 65.16 -7.62
N THR A 14 -34.48 65.52 -7.96
CA THR A 14 -33.51 64.76 -8.75
C THR A 14 -33.29 63.37 -8.11
N ALA A 15 -33.72 62.33 -8.77
CA ALA A 15 -33.42 60.97 -8.38
C ALA A 15 -31.97 60.64 -8.73
N LEU A 16 -31.14 60.62 -7.71
CA LEU A 16 -29.74 60.09 -7.82
C LEU A 16 -29.85 58.58 -7.87
N ALA A 17 -29.78 58.01 -9.07
CA ALA A 17 -29.71 56.56 -9.22
C ALA A 17 -28.33 56.06 -8.78
N LEU A 18 -28.26 55.51 -7.57
CA LEU A 18 -27.11 54.71 -7.13
C LEU A 18 -27.10 53.42 -7.94
N PHE A 19 -26.28 53.35 -8.96
CA PHE A 19 -25.89 52.09 -9.62
C PHE A 19 -25.05 51.30 -8.62
N LEU A 20 -25.68 50.40 -7.86
CA LEU A 20 -24.98 49.28 -7.18
C LEU A 20 -24.49 48.35 -8.30
N ILE A 21 -23.25 48.53 -8.69
CA ILE A 21 -22.52 47.54 -9.49
C ILE A 21 -22.33 46.34 -8.57
N PHE A 22 -23.24 45.36 -8.66
CA PHE A 22 -22.97 44.04 -8.18
C PHE A 22 -21.88 43.46 -9.11
N ASP A 23 -20.63 43.60 -8.66
CA ASP A 23 -19.54 42.79 -9.17
C ASP A 23 -19.90 41.34 -8.88
N HIS A 24 -20.55 40.68 -9.83
CA HIS A 24 -20.64 39.25 -9.89
C HIS A 24 -19.26 38.74 -10.28
N THR A 25 -18.34 38.75 -9.33
CA THR A 25 -17.20 37.85 -9.41
C THR A 25 -17.77 36.44 -9.40
N HIS A 26 -18.09 35.93 -10.57
CA HIS A 26 -18.22 34.50 -10.77
C HIS A 26 -16.87 33.89 -10.37
N ALA A 27 -16.74 33.51 -9.12
CA ALA A 27 -15.76 32.55 -8.69
C ALA A 27 -16.04 31.30 -9.52
N PHE A 28 -15.41 31.18 -10.68
CA PHE A 28 -15.34 29.92 -11.39
C PHE A 28 -14.72 28.96 -10.38
N ALA A 29 -15.53 28.10 -9.79
CA ALA A 29 -15.05 26.98 -9.00
C ALA A 29 -14.12 26.22 -9.94
N GLN A 30 -12.82 26.38 -9.72
CA GLN A 30 -11.81 25.77 -10.56
C GLN A 30 -12.03 24.27 -10.42
N LYS A 31 -12.52 23.64 -11.49
CA LYS A 31 -12.88 22.22 -11.48
C LYS A 31 -11.59 21.44 -11.18
N GLU A 32 -11.60 20.70 -10.06
CA GLU A 32 -10.47 19.88 -9.69
C GLU A 32 -10.09 18.95 -10.86
N ALA A 33 -8.80 18.85 -11.16
CA ALA A 33 -8.32 17.96 -12.20
C ALA A 33 -8.65 16.50 -11.84
N SER A 34 -9.04 15.72 -12.83
CA SER A 34 -9.39 14.31 -12.64
C SER A 34 -8.17 13.42 -12.40
N GLY A 35 -6.96 13.97 -12.52
CA GLY A 35 -5.72 13.19 -12.53
C GLY A 35 -5.58 12.34 -13.79
N ILE A 36 -4.64 11.43 -13.77
CA ILE A 36 -4.47 10.42 -14.83
C ILE A 36 -5.44 9.27 -14.53
N THR A 37 -6.46 9.11 -15.38
CA THR A 37 -7.56 8.14 -15.21
C THR A 37 -7.45 6.91 -16.11
N VAL A 38 -6.57 6.96 -17.10
CA VAL A 38 -6.35 5.87 -18.06
C VAL A 38 -5.05 5.16 -17.71
N PRO A 39 -5.05 3.82 -17.63
CA PRO A 39 -3.84 3.05 -17.37
C PRO A 39 -2.76 3.36 -18.39
N ARG A 40 -1.56 3.65 -17.91
CA ARG A 40 -0.37 3.87 -18.75
C ARG A 40 0.88 3.32 -18.07
N ILE A 41 1.89 3.04 -18.89
CA ILE A 41 3.23 2.68 -18.42
C ILE A 41 3.97 3.97 -18.07
N PHE A 42 4.45 4.08 -16.84
CA PHE A 42 5.35 5.16 -16.45
C PHE A 42 6.79 4.80 -16.83
N PRO A 43 7.59 5.78 -17.32
CA PRO A 43 9.03 5.59 -17.48
C PRO A 43 9.69 5.38 -16.11
N THR A 44 10.94 4.93 -16.11
CA THR A 44 11.75 4.91 -14.89
C THR A 44 11.84 6.32 -14.31
N PHE A 45 11.78 6.44 -12.98
CA PHE A 45 11.93 7.71 -12.28
C PHE A 45 13.30 8.34 -12.58
N ASP A 46 13.28 9.64 -12.91
CA ASP A 46 14.48 10.44 -13.09
C ASP A 46 14.65 11.41 -11.91
N SER A 47 15.67 11.17 -11.08
CA SER A 47 15.99 12.04 -9.95
C SER A 47 16.51 13.43 -10.35
N ASN A 48 16.88 13.64 -11.61
CA ASN A 48 17.34 14.90 -12.16
C ASN A 48 16.23 15.67 -12.89
N ALA A 49 14.99 15.19 -12.83
CA ALA A 49 13.86 15.89 -13.42
C ALA A 49 13.72 17.31 -12.84
N PRO A 50 13.18 18.27 -13.64
CA PRO A 50 13.02 19.65 -13.19
C PRO A 50 12.26 19.75 -11.86
N THR A 51 12.69 20.68 -11.02
CA THR A 51 12.01 21.04 -9.76
C THR A 51 10.84 21.96 -10.01
N CYS A 52 9.88 21.93 -9.11
CA CYS A 52 8.75 22.85 -9.02
C CYS A 52 8.99 23.93 -7.95
N ASN A 53 8.04 24.86 -7.83
CA ASN A 53 8.00 25.72 -6.66
C ASN A 53 7.62 24.91 -5.41
N PRO A 54 8.31 25.12 -4.26
CA PRO A 54 7.89 24.48 -3.03
C PRO A 54 6.48 24.91 -2.60
N PRO A 55 5.61 24.00 -2.17
CA PRO A 55 4.31 24.37 -1.64
C PRO A 55 4.45 25.11 -0.29
N LEU A 56 3.62 26.12 -0.06
CA LEU A 56 3.55 26.83 1.23
C LEU A 56 2.69 26.06 2.22
N LEU A 57 3.14 24.85 2.62
CA LEU A 57 2.45 23.93 3.52
C LEU A 57 3.27 23.66 4.77
N LYS A 58 2.60 23.16 5.83
CA LYS A 58 3.28 22.79 7.06
C LYS A 58 4.22 21.60 6.83
N LYS A 59 5.39 21.63 7.43
CA LYS A 59 6.33 20.50 7.45
C LYS A 59 5.86 19.39 8.39
N VAL A 60 4.69 18.84 8.09
CA VAL A 60 4.04 17.76 8.85
C VAL A 60 3.81 16.59 7.91
N LEU A 61 4.29 15.42 8.29
CA LEU A 61 4.01 14.14 7.66
C LEU A 61 3.00 13.38 8.53
N ALA A 62 1.79 13.21 8.01
CA ALA A 62 0.74 12.45 8.66
C ALA A 62 0.65 11.03 8.10
N PHE A 63 0.30 10.06 8.93
CA PHE A 63 -0.02 8.70 8.51
C PHE A 63 -1.38 8.28 9.04
N ALA A 64 -2.35 8.09 8.13
CA ALA A 64 -3.66 7.52 8.42
C ALA A 64 -3.63 6.01 8.11
N GLN A 65 -3.69 5.19 9.15
CA GLN A 65 -3.55 3.73 9.05
C GLN A 65 -4.87 3.00 9.36
N ASP A 66 -5.14 1.92 8.63
CA ASP A 66 -6.33 1.08 8.80
C ASP A 66 -6.36 0.39 10.17
N ASN A 67 -5.24 -0.21 10.57
CA ASN A 67 -5.07 -0.93 11.84
C ASN A 67 -3.59 -0.97 12.26
N GLU A 68 -3.27 -1.79 13.28
CA GLU A 68 -1.93 -1.90 13.87
C GLU A 68 -1.27 -3.27 13.61
N ARG A 69 -1.58 -3.94 12.48
CA ARG A 69 -0.85 -5.15 12.10
C ARG A 69 0.61 -4.85 11.74
N GLU A 70 1.46 -5.85 11.85
CA GLU A 70 2.92 -5.73 11.75
C GLU A 70 3.39 -5.00 10.50
N PHE A 71 2.80 -5.32 9.34
CA PHE A 71 3.11 -4.66 8.07
C PHE A 71 2.87 -3.14 8.12
N ILE A 72 1.73 -2.72 8.66
CA ILE A 72 1.36 -1.29 8.77
C ILE A 72 2.24 -0.57 9.79
N LEU A 73 2.52 -1.21 10.93
CA LEU A 73 3.46 -0.66 11.92
C LEU A 73 4.87 -0.51 11.34
N GLY A 74 5.28 -1.44 10.48
CA GLY A 74 6.55 -1.33 9.74
C GLY A 74 6.61 -0.08 8.86
N ILE A 75 5.55 0.20 8.10
CA ILE A 75 5.43 1.44 7.31
C ILE A 75 5.59 2.66 8.22
N GLY A 76 4.83 2.69 9.33
CA GLY A 76 4.86 3.78 10.30
C GLY A 76 6.26 4.04 10.88
N ARG A 77 7.00 2.97 11.20
CA ARG A 77 8.41 3.09 11.65
C ARG A 77 9.28 3.76 10.58
N GLY A 78 9.19 3.32 9.33
CA GLY A 78 9.95 3.92 8.22
C GLY A 78 9.60 5.40 8.00
N LEU A 79 8.32 5.75 8.01
CA LEU A 79 7.85 7.13 7.90
C LEU A 79 8.38 8.01 9.04
N ALA A 80 8.31 7.52 10.28
CA ALA A 80 8.79 8.25 11.45
C ALA A 80 10.30 8.52 11.38
N MET A 81 11.09 7.54 10.92
CA MET A 81 12.54 7.69 10.74
C MET A 81 12.85 8.71 9.63
N ALA A 82 12.15 8.64 8.50
CA ALA A 82 12.31 9.61 7.42
C ALA A 82 11.91 11.03 7.86
N ALA A 83 10.81 11.16 8.59
CA ALA A 83 10.36 12.45 9.13
C ALA A 83 11.45 13.06 10.04
N LYS A 84 12.03 12.26 10.93
CA LYS A 84 13.15 12.69 11.80
C LYS A 84 14.36 13.14 10.97
N ASP A 85 14.76 12.38 9.96
CA ASP A 85 15.94 12.66 9.12
C ASP A 85 15.75 13.92 8.24
N ARG A 86 14.50 14.33 8.03
CA ARG A 86 14.13 15.45 7.14
C ARG A 86 13.45 16.62 7.87
N ASP A 87 13.55 16.67 9.21
CA ASP A 87 12.98 17.72 10.06
C ASP A 87 11.47 17.97 9.82
N LEU A 88 10.71 16.88 9.64
CA LEU A 88 9.25 16.89 9.57
C LEU A 88 8.65 16.51 10.92
N VAL A 89 7.56 17.17 11.30
CA VAL A 89 6.73 16.70 12.43
C VAL A 89 5.95 15.46 11.98
N TYR A 90 6.08 14.36 12.71
CA TYR A 90 5.36 13.12 12.40
C TYR A 90 4.09 13.00 13.26
N SER A 91 2.97 12.62 12.62
CA SER A 91 1.68 12.42 13.28
C SER A 91 0.97 11.18 12.73
N THR A 92 0.27 10.42 13.57
CA THR A 92 -0.44 9.22 13.15
C THR A 92 -1.89 9.21 13.65
N SER A 93 -2.75 8.48 12.92
CA SER A 93 -4.08 8.10 13.36
C SER A 93 -4.40 6.67 12.98
N VAL A 94 -5.20 5.97 13.80
CA VAL A 94 -5.60 4.57 13.56
C VAL A 94 -7.11 4.52 13.41
N ALA A 95 -7.58 4.01 12.28
CA ALA A 95 -9.00 3.89 11.99
C ALA A 95 -9.66 2.66 12.63
N GLN A 96 -8.88 1.67 13.05
CA GLN A 96 -9.37 0.40 13.62
C GLN A 96 -10.34 -0.35 12.69
N ASN A 97 -10.02 -0.36 11.40
CA ASN A 97 -10.82 -0.93 10.32
C ASN A 97 -12.20 -0.25 10.11
N ASP A 98 -12.38 0.97 10.62
CA ASP A 98 -13.58 1.78 10.40
C ASP A 98 -13.33 2.82 9.30
N GLY A 99 -14.02 2.65 8.15
CA GLY A 99 -13.87 3.52 6.99
C GLY A 99 -14.37 4.95 7.24
N THR A 100 -15.45 5.12 8.02
CA THR A 100 -15.99 6.45 8.38
C THR A 100 -14.99 7.21 9.24
N ARG A 101 -14.47 6.55 10.26
CA ARG A 101 -13.42 7.11 11.12
C ARG A 101 -12.17 7.52 10.34
N MET A 102 -11.77 6.72 9.35
CA MET A 102 -10.63 7.07 8.50
C MET A 102 -10.89 8.34 7.68
N ILE A 103 -12.10 8.50 7.11
CA ILE A 103 -12.47 9.71 6.36
C ILE A 103 -12.38 10.93 7.26
N GLU A 104 -12.92 10.85 8.48
CA GLU A 104 -12.87 11.95 9.48
C GLU A 104 -11.41 12.31 9.85
N GLN A 105 -10.56 11.32 10.03
CA GLN A 105 -9.14 11.52 10.35
C GLN A 105 -8.39 12.18 9.19
N VAL A 106 -8.61 11.73 7.95
CA VAL A 106 -8.00 12.34 6.76
C VAL A 106 -8.50 13.76 6.56
N GLU A 107 -9.80 14.03 6.77
CA GLU A 107 -10.36 15.37 6.69
C GLU A 107 -9.79 16.31 7.79
N SER A 108 -9.53 15.79 8.98
CA SER A 108 -8.86 16.51 10.07
C SER A 108 -7.42 16.87 9.68
N PHE A 109 -6.64 15.94 9.13
CA PHE A 109 -5.30 16.22 8.63
C PHE A 109 -5.33 17.27 7.52
N ARG A 110 -6.23 17.10 6.55
CA ARG A 110 -6.42 18.06 5.46
C ARG A 110 -6.74 19.47 5.98
N SER A 111 -7.69 19.59 6.90
CA SER A 111 -8.13 20.87 7.46
C SER A 111 -7.05 21.53 8.31
N SER A 112 -6.19 20.75 8.97
CA SER A 112 -5.05 21.27 9.73
C SER A 112 -3.89 21.75 8.84
N GLY A 113 -3.96 21.50 7.52
CA GLY A 113 -2.95 21.93 6.53
C GLY A 113 -1.64 21.17 6.61
N VAL A 114 -1.69 19.84 6.85
CA VAL A 114 -0.48 19.00 6.77
C VAL A 114 0.11 19.07 5.37
N GLY A 115 1.42 19.09 5.26
CA GLY A 115 2.09 19.14 3.97
C GLY A 115 2.20 17.80 3.26
N ALA A 116 2.16 16.71 4.03
CA ALA A 116 2.22 15.36 3.50
C ALA A 116 1.29 14.43 4.28
N LEU A 117 0.62 13.55 3.57
CA LEU A 117 -0.25 12.50 4.09
C LEU A 117 0.11 11.17 3.41
N VAL A 118 0.39 10.15 4.22
CA VAL A 118 0.41 8.76 3.75
C VAL A 118 -0.84 8.07 4.26
N VAL A 119 -1.46 7.22 3.44
CA VAL A 119 -2.69 6.52 3.81
C VAL A 119 -2.60 5.03 3.47
N ALA A 120 -2.96 4.19 4.45
CA ALA A 120 -3.27 2.78 4.24
C ALA A 120 -4.80 2.62 4.39
N PRO A 121 -5.57 2.59 3.29
CA PRO A 121 -7.01 2.79 3.32
C PRO A 121 -7.77 1.56 3.82
N VAL A 122 -8.81 1.78 4.66
CA VAL A 122 -9.80 0.75 5.02
C VAL A 122 -10.72 0.47 3.81
N ASP A 123 -11.32 1.53 3.28
CA ASP A 123 -12.14 1.50 2.07
C ASP A 123 -11.66 2.59 1.09
N PRO A 124 -10.92 2.18 0.06
CA PRO A 124 -10.36 3.11 -0.91
C PRO A 124 -11.40 3.91 -1.69
N ALA A 125 -12.53 3.30 -2.02
CA ALA A 125 -13.55 3.95 -2.84
C ALA A 125 -14.19 5.12 -2.08
N SER A 126 -14.55 4.91 -0.83
CA SER A 126 -15.12 5.94 0.05
C SER A 126 -14.12 7.04 0.39
N LEU A 127 -12.83 6.71 0.46
CA LEU A 127 -11.77 7.67 0.80
C LEU A 127 -11.37 8.55 -0.40
N ALA A 128 -11.56 8.10 -1.63
CA ALA A 128 -11.10 8.78 -2.83
C ALA A 128 -11.53 10.26 -2.95
N PRO A 129 -12.76 10.69 -2.59
CA PRO A 129 -13.15 12.09 -2.68
C PRO A 129 -12.31 13.03 -1.79
N VAL A 130 -12.02 12.63 -0.55
CA VAL A 130 -11.22 13.45 0.37
C VAL A 130 -9.76 13.48 -0.04
N LEU A 131 -9.22 12.37 -0.56
CA LEU A 131 -7.83 12.32 -1.07
C LEU A 131 -7.64 13.25 -2.27
N ARG A 132 -8.60 13.29 -3.23
CA ARG A 132 -8.54 14.25 -4.34
C ARG A 132 -8.50 15.70 -3.87
N LYS A 133 -9.35 16.06 -2.90
CA LYS A 133 -9.33 17.40 -2.29
C LYS A 133 -7.97 17.70 -1.64
N THR A 134 -7.40 16.72 -0.94
CA THR A 134 -6.11 16.83 -0.27
C THR A 134 -4.97 17.08 -1.28
N ILE A 135 -4.93 16.32 -2.37
CA ILE A 135 -3.97 16.52 -3.47
C ILE A 135 -4.16 17.90 -4.10
N TRP A 136 -5.40 18.31 -4.33
CA TRP A 136 -5.69 19.60 -4.97
C TRP A 136 -5.24 20.77 -4.12
N GLN A 137 -5.31 20.68 -2.79
CA GLN A 137 -4.74 21.68 -1.88
C GLN A 137 -3.22 21.75 -1.95
N GLY A 138 -2.56 20.77 -2.59
CA GLY A 138 -1.11 20.72 -2.74
C GLY A 138 -0.41 19.79 -1.77
N THR A 139 -1.13 19.13 -0.88
CA THR A 139 -0.56 18.13 0.04
C THR A 139 -0.06 16.93 -0.76
N TYR A 140 1.16 16.46 -0.45
CA TYR A 140 1.60 15.14 -0.89
C TYR A 140 0.64 14.06 -0.38
N VAL A 141 0.21 13.18 -1.26
CA VAL A 141 -0.58 12.00 -0.87
C VAL A 141 0.14 10.75 -1.34
N GLY A 142 0.70 10.00 -0.41
CA GLY A 142 1.22 8.66 -0.63
C GLY A 142 0.15 7.63 -0.28
N ALA A 143 -0.26 6.78 -1.23
CA ALA A 143 -1.24 5.73 -0.95
C ALA A 143 -0.61 4.34 -1.01
N VAL A 144 -0.86 3.55 0.03
CA VAL A 144 -0.58 2.11 0.04
C VAL A 144 -1.77 1.43 -0.62
N VAL A 145 -1.77 1.38 -1.95
CA VAL A 145 -2.84 0.93 -2.85
C VAL A 145 -4.27 1.12 -2.31
N PRO A 146 -5.22 1.48 -3.11
CA PRO A 146 -5.20 2.03 -4.45
C PRO A 146 -5.25 3.57 -4.48
N PRO A 147 -5.30 4.20 -5.68
CA PRO A 147 -5.39 5.64 -5.87
C PRO A 147 -6.70 6.25 -5.31
N PRO A 148 -6.82 7.60 -5.21
CA PRO A 148 -5.91 8.60 -5.81
C PRO A 148 -4.67 8.92 -4.98
N ALA A 149 -3.53 9.15 -5.64
CA ALA A 149 -2.27 9.46 -4.98
C ALA A 149 -1.32 10.28 -5.86
N THR A 150 -0.50 11.14 -5.26
CA THR A 150 0.65 11.74 -5.94
C THR A 150 1.78 10.73 -6.09
N SER A 151 1.93 9.83 -5.12
CA SER A 151 2.86 8.71 -5.19
C SER A 151 2.16 7.43 -4.72
N LEU A 152 1.99 6.49 -5.65
CA LEU A 152 1.29 5.24 -5.43
C LEU A 152 2.28 4.12 -5.12
N LEU A 153 2.05 3.41 -4.02
CA LEU A 153 2.76 2.18 -3.73
C LEU A 153 2.06 0.98 -4.35
N ASN A 154 2.82 0.11 -5.01
CA ASN A 154 2.35 -1.15 -5.56
C ASN A 154 3.23 -2.30 -5.06
N ALA A 155 2.61 -3.43 -4.76
CA ALA A 155 3.31 -4.71 -4.62
C ALA A 155 3.00 -5.53 -5.87
N PRO A 156 4.01 -5.90 -6.70
CA PRO A 156 3.77 -6.71 -7.89
C PRO A 156 3.30 -8.11 -7.47
N GLN A 157 1.99 -8.35 -7.59
CA GLN A 157 1.35 -9.51 -6.99
C GLN A 157 1.73 -10.81 -7.67
N TYR A 158 1.79 -10.81 -9.01
CA TYR A 158 2.20 -12.00 -9.76
C TYR A 158 3.66 -12.36 -9.46
N LEU A 159 4.57 -11.37 -9.48
CA LEU A 159 5.98 -11.57 -9.14
C LEU A 159 6.15 -12.09 -7.71
N THR A 160 5.38 -11.56 -6.76
CA THR A 160 5.40 -12.00 -5.35
C THR A 160 5.01 -13.48 -5.23
N GLY A 161 3.90 -13.88 -5.84
CA GLY A 161 3.45 -15.26 -5.84
C GLY A 161 4.40 -16.19 -6.62
N LYS A 162 4.95 -15.71 -7.75
CA LYS A 162 5.92 -16.45 -8.55
C LYS A 162 7.20 -16.72 -7.78
N THR A 163 7.70 -15.74 -7.02
CA THR A 163 8.92 -15.92 -6.20
C THR A 163 8.74 -17.03 -5.17
N LEU A 164 7.56 -17.12 -4.53
CA LEU A 164 7.25 -18.19 -3.60
C LEU A 164 7.04 -19.53 -4.32
N GLY A 165 6.24 -19.54 -5.38
CA GLY A 165 5.94 -20.75 -6.17
C GLY A 165 7.18 -21.37 -6.81
N ASP A 166 8.05 -20.55 -7.40
CA ASP A 166 9.32 -21.03 -8.00
C ASP A 166 10.27 -21.60 -6.94
N SER A 167 10.28 -21.00 -5.72
CA SER A 167 11.07 -21.52 -4.61
C SER A 167 10.57 -22.88 -4.15
N ALA A 168 9.25 -23.04 -4.04
CA ALA A 168 8.63 -24.35 -3.74
C ALA A 168 8.89 -25.36 -4.85
N ALA A 169 8.72 -24.99 -6.12
CA ALA A 169 8.98 -25.84 -7.28
C ALA A 169 10.44 -26.31 -7.32
N LYS A 170 11.38 -25.41 -7.01
CA LYS A 170 12.81 -25.76 -6.88
C LYS A 170 13.02 -26.79 -5.75
N TYR A 171 12.46 -26.52 -4.58
CA TYR A 171 12.57 -27.43 -3.44
C TYR A 171 12.01 -28.82 -3.73
N ILE A 172 10.85 -28.90 -4.38
CA ILE A 172 10.22 -30.16 -4.78
C ILE A 172 11.16 -30.97 -5.68
N ARG A 173 11.76 -30.32 -6.69
CA ARG A 173 12.72 -30.98 -7.59
C ARG A 173 13.98 -31.48 -6.87
N GLU A 174 14.56 -30.66 -6.01
CA GLU A 174 15.87 -30.90 -5.41
C GLU A 174 15.81 -31.74 -4.13
N LYS A 175 14.72 -31.67 -3.35
CA LYS A 175 14.60 -32.28 -2.02
C LYS A 175 13.52 -33.33 -1.90
N LEU A 176 12.48 -33.26 -2.74
CA LEU A 176 11.35 -34.19 -2.72
C LEU A 176 11.29 -35.12 -3.94
N SER A 177 12.40 -35.25 -4.67
CA SER A 177 12.50 -36.10 -5.86
C SER A 177 11.42 -35.83 -6.93
N GLY A 178 10.98 -34.58 -7.02
CA GLY A 178 9.99 -34.10 -7.99
C GLY A 178 8.55 -34.46 -7.67
N LYS A 179 8.24 -34.96 -6.46
CA LYS A 179 6.89 -35.37 -6.06
C LYS A 179 6.46 -34.63 -4.79
N ALA A 180 5.22 -34.12 -4.77
CA ALA A 180 4.68 -33.46 -3.56
C ALA A 180 3.15 -33.38 -3.58
N ASN A 181 2.56 -33.50 -2.40
CA ASN A 181 1.19 -33.10 -2.11
C ASN A 181 1.22 -31.64 -1.61
N VAL A 182 0.66 -30.72 -2.40
CA VAL A 182 0.72 -29.28 -2.18
C VAL A 182 -0.62 -28.76 -1.69
N VAL A 183 -0.59 -27.91 -0.68
CA VAL A 183 -1.73 -27.13 -0.19
C VAL A 183 -1.46 -25.66 -0.50
N LEU A 184 -2.41 -25.01 -1.18
CA LEU A 184 -2.45 -23.56 -1.38
C LEU A 184 -3.54 -22.97 -0.49
N LEU A 185 -3.14 -22.11 0.45
CA LEU A 185 -4.04 -21.37 1.33
C LEU A 185 -4.19 -19.95 0.74
N THR A 186 -5.27 -19.74 -0.01
CA THR A 186 -5.51 -18.55 -0.80
C THR A 186 -6.26 -17.45 -0.02
N HIS A 187 -6.56 -16.33 -0.67
CA HIS A 187 -7.38 -15.24 -0.13
C HIS A 187 -8.26 -14.68 -1.25
N ASP A 188 -9.22 -15.48 -1.68
CA ASP A 188 -9.99 -15.20 -2.90
C ASP A 188 -10.97 -14.02 -2.76
N SER A 189 -11.33 -13.62 -1.53
CA SER A 189 -12.16 -12.44 -1.28
C SER A 189 -11.47 -11.11 -1.65
N LEU A 190 -10.13 -11.09 -1.72
CA LEU A 190 -9.35 -9.93 -2.12
C LEU A 190 -8.85 -10.08 -3.56
N GLN A 191 -9.67 -9.65 -4.52
CA GLN A 191 -9.42 -9.79 -5.95
C GLN A 191 -8.06 -9.23 -6.41
N PHE A 192 -7.56 -8.16 -5.78
CA PHE A 192 -6.27 -7.59 -6.13
C PHE A 192 -5.08 -8.49 -5.76
N LEU A 193 -5.26 -9.47 -4.85
CA LEU A 193 -4.26 -10.49 -4.50
C LEU A 193 -4.30 -11.71 -5.44
N SER A 194 -5.35 -11.88 -6.23
CA SER A 194 -5.54 -13.06 -7.09
C SER A 194 -4.31 -13.40 -7.97
N PRO A 195 -3.59 -12.41 -8.58
CA PRO A 195 -2.42 -12.75 -9.42
C PRO A 195 -1.31 -13.48 -8.65
N ARG A 196 -1.18 -13.28 -7.34
CA ARG A 196 -0.22 -13.96 -6.46
C ARG A 196 -0.46 -15.47 -6.42
N PHE A 197 -1.73 -15.87 -6.29
CA PHE A 197 -2.11 -17.29 -6.23
C PHE A 197 -2.09 -17.94 -7.63
N VAL A 198 -2.45 -17.19 -8.68
CA VAL A 198 -2.27 -17.64 -10.07
C VAL A 198 -0.81 -17.97 -10.33
N ALA A 199 0.12 -17.11 -9.92
CA ALA A 199 1.55 -17.33 -10.11
C ALA A 199 2.08 -18.57 -9.37
N MET A 200 1.59 -18.85 -8.14
CA MET A 200 1.95 -20.08 -7.43
C MET A 200 1.50 -21.33 -8.19
N ARG A 201 0.26 -21.34 -8.72
CA ARG A 201 -0.27 -22.43 -9.55
C ARG A 201 0.56 -22.62 -10.82
N ASP A 202 0.91 -21.51 -11.50
CA ASP A 202 1.72 -21.52 -12.71
C ASP A 202 3.11 -22.11 -12.47
N SER A 203 3.75 -21.78 -11.34
CA SER A 203 5.07 -22.31 -10.97
C SER A 203 5.07 -23.84 -10.72
N LEU A 204 3.93 -24.40 -10.35
CA LEU A 204 3.78 -25.82 -10.03
C LEU A 204 3.21 -26.65 -11.18
N ARG A 205 2.59 -26.02 -12.18
CA ARG A 205 1.85 -26.66 -13.28
C ARG A 205 2.67 -27.70 -14.04
N ASP A 206 3.93 -27.39 -14.35
CA ASP A 206 4.80 -28.21 -15.20
C ASP A 206 5.58 -29.29 -14.41
N LEU A 207 5.15 -29.58 -13.18
CA LEU A 207 5.75 -30.63 -12.34
C LEU A 207 4.83 -31.86 -12.30
N PRO A 208 5.10 -32.91 -13.13
CA PRO A 208 4.16 -34.02 -13.29
C PRO A 208 3.96 -34.88 -12.02
N GLY A 209 4.88 -34.78 -11.07
CA GLY A 209 4.77 -35.48 -9.77
C GLY A 209 4.11 -34.66 -8.67
N VAL A 210 3.59 -33.45 -8.97
CA VAL A 210 2.94 -32.58 -7.99
C VAL A 210 1.44 -32.72 -8.07
N ALA A 211 0.81 -32.93 -6.93
CA ALA A 211 -0.64 -32.88 -6.75
C ALA A 211 -1.01 -31.70 -5.85
N ILE A 212 -1.77 -30.72 -6.36
CA ILE A 212 -2.40 -29.69 -5.52
C ILE A 212 -3.63 -30.34 -4.88
N VAL A 213 -3.48 -30.83 -3.65
CA VAL A 213 -4.51 -31.60 -2.93
C VAL A 213 -5.55 -30.69 -2.26
N ALA A 214 -5.21 -29.42 -2.03
CA ALA A 214 -6.13 -28.39 -1.59
C ALA A 214 -5.70 -27.04 -2.14
N ASP A 215 -6.67 -26.29 -2.65
CA ASP A 215 -6.51 -24.92 -3.17
C ASP A 215 -7.72 -24.14 -2.68
N ILE A 216 -7.61 -23.51 -1.50
CA ILE A 216 -8.77 -23.05 -0.74
C ILE A 216 -8.44 -21.81 0.09
N SER A 217 -9.43 -20.92 0.19
CA SER A 217 -9.38 -19.76 1.07
C SER A 217 -9.96 -20.11 2.45
N PRO A 218 -9.21 -19.96 3.54
CA PRO A 218 -9.77 -20.10 4.89
C PRO A 218 -10.92 -19.12 5.12
N THR A 219 -11.90 -19.50 5.94
CA THR A 219 -13.04 -18.63 6.29
C THR A 219 -12.57 -17.31 6.91
N THR A 220 -11.51 -17.36 7.72
CA THR A 220 -10.80 -16.18 8.24
C THR A 220 -9.34 -16.27 7.89
N VAL A 221 -8.81 -15.20 7.28
CA VAL A 221 -7.39 -15.12 6.86
C VAL A 221 -6.57 -14.62 8.05
N ASN A 222 -6.32 -15.54 8.98
CA ASN A 222 -5.48 -15.37 10.16
C ASN A 222 -4.94 -16.74 10.63
N LYS A 223 -4.14 -16.75 11.69
CA LYS A 223 -3.52 -17.96 12.22
C LYS A 223 -4.55 -19.02 12.64
N GLN A 224 -5.65 -18.60 13.28
CA GLN A 224 -6.72 -19.51 13.70
C GLN A 224 -7.44 -20.14 12.50
N GLY A 225 -7.71 -19.35 11.46
CA GLY A 225 -8.33 -19.86 10.23
C GLY A 225 -7.43 -20.83 9.47
N GLY A 226 -6.12 -20.54 9.41
CA GLY A 226 -5.12 -21.44 8.84
C GLY A 226 -5.02 -22.76 9.60
N PHE A 227 -5.05 -22.71 10.93
CA PHE A 227 -5.08 -23.89 11.79
C PHE A 227 -6.31 -24.77 11.52
N ALA A 228 -7.52 -24.21 11.62
CA ALA A 228 -8.76 -24.93 11.44
C ALA A 228 -8.89 -25.53 10.01
N MET A 229 -8.47 -24.78 8.99
CA MET A 229 -8.47 -25.25 7.62
C MET A 229 -7.52 -26.45 7.44
N MET A 230 -6.30 -26.34 7.96
CA MET A 230 -5.32 -27.42 7.84
C MET A 230 -5.75 -28.69 8.60
N GLN A 231 -6.39 -28.56 9.78
CA GLN A 231 -7.00 -29.75 10.46
C GLN A 231 -7.96 -30.45 9.54
N THR A 232 -8.85 -29.73 8.85
CA THR A 232 -9.80 -30.32 7.90
C THR A 232 -9.09 -31.00 6.73
N ILE A 233 -8.05 -30.35 6.16
CA ILE A 233 -7.27 -30.89 5.04
C ILE A 233 -6.58 -32.20 5.45
N LEU A 234 -5.99 -32.25 6.64
CA LEU A 234 -5.28 -33.43 7.13
C LEU A 234 -6.19 -34.69 7.35
N LEU A 235 -7.51 -34.50 7.47
CA LEU A 235 -8.46 -35.63 7.51
C LEU A 235 -8.58 -36.34 6.15
N ALA A 236 -8.57 -35.55 5.06
CA ALA A 236 -8.66 -36.06 3.70
C ALA A 236 -7.29 -36.39 3.08
N HIS A 237 -6.29 -35.61 3.44
CA HIS A 237 -4.92 -35.67 2.88
C HIS A 237 -3.91 -35.70 4.04
N PRO A 238 -3.70 -36.86 4.68
CA PRO A 238 -2.82 -36.98 5.85
C PRO A 238 -1.35 -36.73 5.55
N GLU A 239 -0.94 -36.84 4.30
CA GLU A 239 0.42 -36.62 3.82
C GLU A 239 0.46 -35.28 3.01
N VAL A 240 0.91 -34.22 3.66
CA VAL A 240 1.13 -32.90 3.04
C VAL A 240 2.63 -32.59 3.05
N ASP A 241 3.19 -32.24 1.90
CA ASP A 241 4.61 -31.97 1.72
C ASP A 241 4.91 -30.48 1.63
N VAL A 242 4.04 -29.71 0.98
CA VAL A 242 4.22 -28.28 0.71
C VAL A 242 2.96 -27.50 1.11
N VAL A 243 3.14 -26.39 1.82
CA VAL A 243 2.06 -25.45 2.17
C VAL A 243 2.47 -24.04 1.80
N LEU A 244 1.67 -23.35 0.98
CA LEU A 244 1.92 -21.99 0.52
C LEU A 244 0.73 -21.07 0.83
N GLY A 245 0.99 -19.80 1.20
CA GLY A 245 -0.04 -18.80 1.51
C GLY A 245 0.54 -17.53 2.11
N ALA A 246 -0.29 -16.76 2.82
CA ALA A 246 0.21 -15.67 3.67
C ALA A 246 0.86 -16.25 4.93
N ASP A 247 1.89 -15.59 5.47
CA ASP A 247 2.64 -16.07 6.65
C ASP A 247 1.72 -16.42 7.80
N THR A 248 0.81 -15.53 8.17
CA THR A 248 -0.09 -15.76 9.31
C THR A 248 -0.94 -17.03 9.16
N VAL A 249 -1.41 -17.32 7.94
CA VAL A 249 -2.22 -18.50 7.63
C VAL A 249 -1.36 -19.77 7.62
N VAL A 250 -0.17 -19.70 7.02
CA VAL A 250 0.77 -20.83 6.93
C VAL A 250 1.33 -21.19 8.31
N LEU A 251 1.55 -20.22 9.19
CA LEU A 251 1.92 -20.46 10.59
C LEU A 251 0.82 -21.21 11.35
N GLY A 252 -0.44 -20.87 11.09
CA GLY A 252 -1.59 -21.63 11.61
C GLY A 252 -1.62 -23.07 11.09
N ALA A 253 -1.39 -23.25 9.79
CA ALA A 253 -1.31 -24.58 9.17
C ALA A 253 -0.16 -25.41 9.75
N LEU A 254 1.02 -24.82 9.96
CA LEU A 254 2.15 -25.50 10.60
C LEU A 254 1.82 -25.92 12.03
N ALA A 255 1.11 -25.07 12.79
CA ALA A 255 0.65 -25.43 14.13
C ALA A 255 -0.30 -26.65 14.12
N ALA A 256 -1.23 -26.74 13.16
CA ALA A 256 -2.12 -27.89 13.00
C ALA A 256 -1.36 -29.17 12.62
N VAL A 257 -0.36 -29.07 11.74
CA VAL A 257 0.49 -30.24 11.39
C VAL A 257 1.32 -30.70 12.57
N ARG A 258 1.79 -29.77 13.43
CA ARG A 258 2.47 -30.09 14.71
C ARG A 258 1.52 -30.80 15.69
N ASP A 259 0.33 -30.26 15.87
CA ASP A 259 -0.69 -30.82 16.78
C ASP A 259 -1.07 -32.25 16.36
N ALA A 260 -1.15 -32.49 15.06
CA ALA A 260 -1.41 -33.84 14.50
C ALA A 260 -0.20 -34.80 14.57
N GLY A 261 0.96 -34.37 15.07
CA GLY A 261 2.19 -35.15 15.10
C GLY A 261 2.75 -35.50 13.72
N LYS A 262 2.44 -34.70 12.68
CA LYS A 262 2.78 -34.98 11.28
C LYS A 262 3.89 -34.11 10.72
N VAL A 263 4.62 -33.38 11.57
CA VAL A 263 5.75 -32.54 11.14
C VAL A 263 6.92 -33.41 10.71
N ARG A 264 7.45 -33.10 9.53
CA ARG A 264 8.66 -33.75 8.99
C ARG A 264 9.69 -32.67 8.61
N PRO A 265 11.00 -32.92 8.76
CA PRO A 265 12.05 -31.94 8.42
C PRO A 265 12.13 -31.59 6.92
N ASP A 266 11.68 -32.50 6.06
CA ASP A 266 11.66 -32.38 4.61
C ASP A 266 10.44 -31.67 4.04
N GLN A 267 9.46 -31.32 4.86
CA GLN A 267 8.33 -30.48 4.44
C GLN A 267 8.78 -29.07 4.09
N PHE A 268 8.01 -28.41 3.22
CA PHE A 268 8.21 -27.01 2.82
C PHE A 268 6.98 -26.17 3.17
N PHE A 269 7.10 -25.36 4.19
CA PHE A 269 6.15 -24.29 4.48
C PHE A 269 6.74 -22.99 4.01
N GLY A 270 5.99 -22.26 3.20
CA GLY A 270 6.44 -20.99 2.65
C GLY A 270 5.32 -19.94 2.68
N GLY A 271 5.65 -18.75 3.16
CA GLY A 271 4.68 -17.69 3.31
C GLY A 271 5.03 -16.40 2.57
N ILE A 272 4.14 -15.43 2.68
CA ILE A 272 4.30 -14.07 2.19
C ILE A 272 4.01 -13.15 3.36
N ASP A 273 4.73 -12.05 3.46
CA ASP A 273 4.67 -10.83 4.23
C ASP A 273 5.95 -10.57 5.07
N GLY A 274 6.76 -11.59 5.35
CA GLY A 274 7.99 -11.45 6.16
C GLY A 274 7.69 -11.23 7.64
N GLU A 275 6.60 -11.83 8.16
CA GLU A 275 6.20 -11.66 9.56
C GLU A 275 7.28 -12.16 10.52
N THR A 276 7.43 -11.48 11.66
CA THR A 276 8.44 -11.78 12.69
C THR A 276 8.38 -13.24 13.13
N GLU A 277 7.17 -13.82 13.29
CA GLU A 277 7.01 -15.22 13.69
C GLU A 277 7.46 -16.17 12.58
N ALA A 278 7.18 -15.87 11.29
CA ALA A 278 7.66 -16.65 10.16
C ALA A 278 9.19 -16.63 10.05
N VAL A 279 9.79 -15.45 10.22
CA VAL A 279 11.25 -15.27 10.29
C VAL A 279 11.85 -16.10 11.43
N ALA A 280 11.21 -16.10 12.61
CA ALA A 280 11.65 -16.92 13.75
C ALA A 280 11.56 -18.42 13.45
N GLU A 281 10.52 -18.88 12.74
CA GLU A 281 10.40 -20.28 12.31
C GLU A 281 11.49 -20.68 11.31
N ILE A 282 11.83 -19.80 10.34
CA ILE A 282 12.93 -20.05 9.40
C ILE A 282 14.26 -20.19 10.14
N LYS A 283 14.51 -19.32 11.12
CA LYS A 283 15.75 -19.38 11.95
C LYS A 283 15.91 -20.68 12.72
N LYS A 284 14.82 -21.35 13.09
CA LYS A 284 14.87 -22.67 13.75
C LYS A 284 15.33 -23.78 12.82
N GLY A 285 15.39 -23.57 11.51
CA GLY A 285 15.81 -24.58 10.52
C GLY A 285 14.81 -25.73 10.31
N GLY A 286 13.56 -25.57 10.77
CA GLY A 286 12.48 -26.53 10.63
C GLY A 286 11.82 -26.59 9.24
N PRO A 287 10.57 -27.02 9.14
CA PRO A 287 9.84 -27.12 7.87
C PRO A 287 9.46 -25.76 7.26
N TYR A 288 9.43 -24.68 8.02
CA TYR A 288 9.23 -23.33 7.49
C TYR A 288 10.52 -22.86 6.81
N LYS A 289 10.53 -22.84 5.47
CA LYS A 289 11.76 -22.66 4.68
C LYS A 289 11.98 -21.24 4.19
N ILE A 290 10.87 -20.50 3.94
CA ILE A 290 10.91 -19.22 3.24
C ILE A 290 9.73 -18.33 3.63
N SER A 291 9.94 -17.03 3.66
CA SER A 291 8.89 -16.02 3.58
C SER A 291 9.25 -15.00 2.51
N ILE A 292 8.29 -14.57 1.72
CA ILE A 292 8.47 -13.51 0.74
C ILE A 292 8.10 -12.19 1.41
N SER A 293 9.11 -11.39 1.72
CA SER A 293 8.92 -10.11 2.37
C SER A 293 8.73 -8.96 1.40
N LEU A 294 7.98 -7.97 1.86
CA LEU A 294 7.75 -6.68 1.23
C LEU A 294 8.37 -5.52 2.05
N ALA A 295 9.46 -5.72 2.73
CA ALA A 295 10.33 -4.75 3.41
C ALA A 295 9.64 -3.44 3.88
N SER A 296 8.59 -3.53 4.70
CA SER A 296 7.66 -2.44 5.00
C SER A 296 8.29 -1.15 5.56
N SER A 297 9.35 -1.26 6.38
CA SER A 297 10.04 -0.07 6.90
C SER A 297 10.88 0.64 5.83
N VAL A 298 11.44 -0.10 4.87
CA VAL A 298 12.26 0.48 3.78
C VAL A 298 11.39 1.33 2.86
N PHE A 299 10.22 0.83 2.46
CA PHE A 299 9.36 1.63 1.60
C PHE A 299 8.63 2.74 2.38
N GLY A 300 8.28 2.52 3.66
CA GLY A 300 7.78 3.59 4.52
C GLY A 300 8.77 4.74 4.62
N TYR A 301 10.06 4.44 4.77
CA TYR A 301 11.12 5.43 4.74
C TYR A 301 11.19 6.16 3.39
N ALA A 302 11.12 5.42 2.27
CA ALA A 302 11.11 6.01 0.92
C ALA A 302 9.94 6.97 0.73
N MET A 303 8.71 6.60 1.13
CA MET A 303 7.55 7.49 1.05
C MET A 303 7.73 8.75 1.91
N GLY A 304 8.35 8.63 3.07
CA GLY A 304 8.70 9.79 3.91
C GLY A 304 9.73 10.71 3.25
N GLN A 305 10.72 10.15 2.55
CA GLN A 305 11.67 10.94 1.74
C GLN A 305 10.97 11.66 0.59
N HIS A 306 10.05 10.98 -0.13
CA HIS A 306 9.26 11.60 -1.19
C HIS A 306 8.35 12.71 -0.65
N ALA A 307 7.79 12.55 0.54
CA ALA A 307 7.03 13.59 1.21
C ALA A 307 7.85 14.85 1.48
N ALA A 308 9.10 14.67 1.97
CA ALA A 308 10.02 15.79 2.19
C ALA A 308 10.46 16.44 0.88
N ASP A 309 10.80 15.63 -0.14
CA ASP A 309 11.19 16.13 -1.46
C ASP A 309 10.06 16.92 -2.14
N TRP A 310 8.81 16.48 -1.98
CA TRP A 310 7.64 17.25 -2.43
C TRP A 310 7.56 18.62 -1.77
N LEU A 311 7.75 18.70 -0.45
CA LEU A 311 7.72 19.95 0.30
C LEU A 311 8.90 20.86 -0.01
N GLU A 312 9.97 20.34 -0.58
CA GLU A 312 11.11 21.09 -1.11
C GLU A 312 10.96 21.47 -2.59
N GLY A 313 9.84 21.11 -3.24
CA GLY A 313 9.58 21.38 -4.66
C GLY A 313 10.31 20.44 -5.60
N LYS A 314 10.91 19.36 -5.10
CA LYS A 314 11.56 18.36 -5.95
C LYS A 314 10.55 17.49 -6.67
N SER A 315 10.97 16.90 -7.78
CA SER A 315 10.24 15.85 -8.46
C SER A 315 10.33 14.54 -7.69
N ILE A 316 9.21 13.83 -7.57
CA ILE A 316 9.09 12.55 -6.87
C ILE A 316 8.52 11.47 -7.80
N PRO A 317 8.68 10.17 -7.48
CA PRO A 317 8.04 9.09 -8.24
C PRO A 317 6.50 9.17 -8.15
N GLN A 318 5.82 8.97 -9.27
CA GLN A 318 4.36 8.81 -9.31
C GLN A 318 3.90 7.43 -8.83
N ALA A 319 4.75 6.41 -9.02
CA ALA A 319 4.50 5.06 -8.57
C ALA A 319 5.81 4.40 -8.11
N MET A 320 5.68 3.47 -7.18
CA MET A 320 6.80 2.71 -6.63
C MET A 320 6.37 1.26 -6.42
N ASP A 321 7.14 0.31 -6.96
CA ASP A 321 7.02 -1.10 -6.61
C ASP A 321 7.83 -1.43 -5.37
N ILE A 322 7.24 -2.22 -4.50
CA ILE A 322 7.99 -2.98 -3.50
C ILE A 322 8.35 -4.32 -4.12
N LEU A 323 9.64 -4.57 -4.28
CA LEU A 323 10.11 -5.83 -4.84
C LEU A 323 10.06 -6.94 -3.78
N PRO A 324 9.51 -8.13 -4.13
CA PRO A 324 9.44 -9.24 -3.20
C PRO A 324 10.84 -9.81 -2.91
N SER A 325 11.19 -9.92 -1.64
CA SER A 325 12.46 -10.49 -1.17
C SER A 325 12.23 -11.87 -0.56
N ALA A 326 12.86 -12.89 -1.13
CA ALA A 326 12.83 -14.26 -0.62
C ALA A 326 13.73 -14.39 0.64
N LEU A 327 13.12 -14.45 1.82
CA LEU A 327 13.82 -14.61 3.09
C LEU A 327 14.06 -16.09 3.38
N THR A 328 15.31 -16.43 3.55
CA THR A 328 15.79 -17.76 3.95
C THR A 328 16.80 -17.64 5.07
N ILE A 329 17.18 -18.74 5.67
CA ILE A 329 18.21 -18.75 6.72
C ILE A 329 19.51 -18.05 6.29
N ALA A 330 19.80 -18.00 4.99
CA ALA A 330 21.03 -17.43 4.45
C ALA A 330 21.07 -15.90 4.45
N ASN A 331 19.91 -15.22 4.44
CA ASN A 331 19.85 -13.76 4.25
C ASN A 331 19.04 -13.00 5.31
N ILE A 332 18.41 -13.69 6.24
CA ILE A 332 17.57 -13.07 7.29
C ILE A 332 18.34 -12.02 8.10
N ALA A 333 19.58 -12.28 8.52
CA ALA A 333 20.33 -11.34 9.33
C ALA A 333 20.56 -10.01 8.63
N ARG A 334 20.87 -10.05 7.32
CA ARG A 334 20.99 -8.83 6.50
C ARG A 334 19.66 -8.12 6.38
N TYR A 335 18.59 -8.87 6.11
CA TYR A 335 17.26 -8.32 5.98
C TYR A 335 16.79 -7.59 7.24
N GLU A 336 16.96 -8.20 8.43
CA GLU A 336 16.63 -7.55 9.70
C GLU A 336 17.43 -6.26 9.91
N SER A 337 18.73 -6.27 9.61
CA SER A 337 19.57 -5.06 9.65
C SER A 337 19.06 -3.99 8.68
N ASP A 338 18.61 -4.37 7.49
CA ASP A 338 18.06 -3.45 6.50
C ASP A 338 16.73 -2.83 6.98
N LEU A 339 15.87 -3.60 7.66
CA LEU A 339 14.62 -3.09 8.25
C LEU A 339 14.85 -2.15 9.43
N GLU A 340 15.90 -2.38 10.22
CA GLU A 340 16.29 -1.52 11.34
C GLU A 340 16.94 -0.21 10.86
N ASN A 341 17.59 -0.24 9.69
CA ASN A 341 18.35 0.89 9.15
C ASN A 341 17.87 1.30 7.74
N PRO A 342 16.57 1.57 7.53
CA PRO A 342 16.00 1.85 6.20
C PRO A 342 16.60 3.09 5.55
N GLY A 343 17.11 4.05 6.34
CA GLY A 343 17.79 5.23 5.85
C GLY A 343 19.12 4.92 5.17
N GLU A 344 19.90 3.95 5.68
CA GLU A 344 21.13 3.50 5.02
C GLU A 344 20.80 2.76 3.71
N VAL A 345 19.78 1.91 3.74
CA VAL A 345 19.30 1.20 2.55
C VAL A 345 18.88 2.20 1.45
N TYR A 346 18.11 3.22 1.82
CA TYR A 346 17.60 4.20 0.86
C TYR A 346 18.70 5.06 0.21
N ARG A 347 19.74 5.44 1.00
CA ARG A 347 20.87 6.22 0.51
C ARG A 347 21.84 5.43 -0.39
N ASP A 348 21.87 4.11 -0.29
CA ASP A 348 22.67 3.24 -1.16
C ASP A 348 21.79 2.77 -2.35
N PRO A 349 21.99 3.29 -3.57
CA PRO A 349 21.17 2.93 -4.74
C PRO A 349 21.16 1.43 -5.02
N VAL A 350 22.28 0.73 -4.82
CA VAL A 350 22.38 -0.72 -5.09
C VAL A 350 21.53 -1.51 -4.09
N ARG A 351 21.56 -1.15 -2.80
CA ARG A 351 20.71 -1.78 -1.77
C ARG A 351 19.26 -1.41 -1.96
N ARG A 352 18.95 -0.12 -2.16
CA ARG A 352 17.59 0.39 -2.37
C ARG A 352 16.91 -0.32 -3.53
N ASP A 353 17.59 -0.45 -4.68
CA ASP A 353 17.02 -1.00 -5.89
C ASP A 353 16.81 -2.54 -5.80
N THR A 354 17.29 -3.20 -4.74
CA THR A 354 16.89 -4.58 -4.41
C THR A 354 15.49 -4.66 -3.77
N TYR A 355 15.00 -3.57 -3.19
CA TYR A 355 13.71 -3.49 -2.49
C TYR A 355 12.67 -2.66 -3.23
N LEU A 356 13.10 -1.66 -3.98
CA LEU A 356 12.22 -0.65 -4.56
C LEU A 356 12.53 -0.41 -6.03
N LYS A 357 11.47 -0.18 -6.81
CA LYS A 357 11.60 0.32 -8.18
C LYS A 357 10.63 1.48 -8.39
N MET A 358 11.15 2.60 -8.87
CA MET A 358 10.43 3.86 -8.93
C MET A 358 10.13 4.28 -10.36
N TYR A 359 8.94 4.87 -10.60
CA TYR A 359 8.43 5.17 -11.93
C TYR A 359 7.73 6.52 -11.98
N GLY A 360 7.85 7.16 -13.15
CA GLY A 360 7.23 8.46 -13.44
C GLY A 360 7.83 9.59 -12.63
N ASN A 361 7.43 10.80 -12.96
CA ASN A 361 7.84 12.02 -12.27
C ASN A 361 6.63 12.92 -12.08
N ILE A 362 6.48 13.45 -10.87
CA ILE A 362 5.48 14.44 -10.51
C ILE A 362 6.06 15.40 -9.46
N CYS A 363 5.67 16.65 -9.50
CA CYS A 363 6.01 17.64 -8.47
C CYS A 363 4.82 18.57 -8.22
N TYR A 364 4.92 19.48 -7.29
CA TYR A 364 3.81 20.31 -6.83
C TYR A 364 3.07 21.02 -7.97
N ASP A 365 3.78 21.60 -8.95
CA ASP A 365 3.16 22.34 -10.06
C ASP A 365 2.45 21.43 -11.07
N SER A 366 2.83 20.16 -11.13
CA SER A 366 2.18 19.14 -11.99
C SER A 366 1.25 18.19 -11.23
N ARG A 367 0.79 18.56 -10.01
CA ARG A 367 -0.05 17.73 -9.17
C ARG A 367 -1.40 17.33 -9.77
N ASP A 368 -1.88 18.06 -10.77
CA ASP A 368 -3.04 17.72 -11.58
C ASP A 368 -2.89 16.39 -12.34
N GLN A 369 -1.65 15.92 -12.50
CA GLN A 369 -1.32 14.62 -13.11
C GLN A 369 -1.19 13.48 -12.09
N TYR A 370 -1.79 13.61 -10.91
CA TYR A 370 -1.81 12.53 -9.92
C TYR A 370 -2.46 11.25 -10.47
N VAL A 371 -2.07 10.12 -9.91
CA VAL A 371 -2.60 8.81 -10.34
C VAL A 371 -4.00 8.61 -9.78
N ASN A 372 -4.99 8.36 -10.66
CA ASN A 372 -6.38 8.12 -10.30
C ASN A 372 -6.94 6.85 -10.99
N PHE A 373 -6.13 5.84 -11.12
CA PHE A 373 -6.50 4.50 -11.62
C PHE A 373 -5.65 3.44 -10.91
N PRO A 374 -6.11 2.20 -10.79
CA PRO A 374 -5.31 1.10 -10.26
C PRO A 374 -4.10 0.83 -11.15
N TRP A 375 -2.92 1.21 -10.65
CA TRP A 375 -1.66 1.04 -11.36
C TRP A 375 -0.95 -0.23 -10.92
N SER A 376 -0.26 -0.87 -11.85
CA SER A 376 0.66 -1.98 -11.59
C SER A 376 1.71 -2.01 -12.68
N SER A 377 2.97 -2.23 -12.32
CA SER A 377 4.06 -2.44 -13.28
C SER A 377 3.91 -3.73 -14.09
N GLU A 378 3.10 -4.67 -13.63
CA GLU A 378 2.85 -5.97 -14.27
C GLU A 378 1.79 -5.90 -15.38
N ARG A 379 1.10 -4.77 -15.53
CA ARG A 379 0.17 -4.55 -16.65
C ARG A 379 0.97 -4.17 -17.89
N LYS A 380 0.79 -4.97 -18.93
CA LYS A 380 1.37 -4.72 -20.28
C LYS A 380 0.42 -3.84 -21.09
#